data_421b3b4b791f501d60009bc6ce45642f
#
_entry.id   421b3b4b791f501d60009bc6ce45642f
#
_cell.length_a   1.000
_cell.length_b   1.000
_cell.length_c   1.000
_cell.angle_alpha   90.00
_cell.angle_beta   90.00
_cell.angle_gamma   90.00
#
_symmetry.space_group_name_H-M   'P 1'
#
loop_
_entity.id
_entity.type
_entity.pdbx_description
1 polymer ?
#
loop_
_entity_poly.entity_id
_entity_poly.type
_entity_poly.pdbx_seq_one_letter_code
_entity_poly.pdbx_strand_id
1 'polypeptide(L)'
;MGNAQGVPTNRKVGFFIHDAVVEYSAFANKDWLKIGGGLTILNGLSRFSQPSVTTIMSMDVPVFAQATVDQTDEFSRKLTVYARGQVGKWDYRIGLTDPFPITTNGAATPAISTNSSFAAKGHHKQYQGFLVYNLFDKDTHQTPYMTGTYLGKKKILNLEGGFISQKKAMWNTANQGKDTVYNAMNLWSLALFADMPINKTKGTAFSGYLGYFHTDYGPNYLRFNGIMNPASGTTQGLSGVSGVQGNAFPMFGTGSVVYSQLGYXIGSLKAITPKLHSIIKTVQCIKMRPTAA
;
A
#
# COMPACT_ATOMS: atom_id res chain seq x y z
N MET A 1 8.18 2.75 -13.46
CA MET A 1 8.18 1.57 -12.64
C MET A 1 9.55 1.35 -12.16
N GLY A 2 9.84 1.96 -11.08
CA GLY A 2 11.08 1.75 -10.44
C GLY A 2 11.03 0.43 -9.80
N ASN A 3 11.48 -0.56 -10.45
CA ASN A 3 11.61 -1.70 -9.70
C ASN A 3 12.94 -1.74 -9.15
N ALA A 4 12.97 -2.36 -8.22
CA ALA A 4 14.01 -2.55 -7.31
C ALA A 4 15.13 -3.33 -7.81
N GLN A 5 15.62 -2.93 -8.87
CA GLN A 5 16.64 -3.71 -9.44
C GLN A 5 17.99 -3.32 -8.97
N GLY A 6 18.06 -2.73 -7.80
CA GLY A 6 19.32 -2.24 -7.29
C GLY A 6 20.30 -3.28 -6.84
N VAL A 7 19.95 -4.54 -6.88
CA VAL A 7 20.90 -5.57 -6.46
C VAL A 7 21.54 -6.19 -7.69
N PRO A 8 22.85 -6.02 -7.86
CA PRO A 8 23.53 -6.55 -9.06
C PRO A 8 23.40 -8.06 -9.23
N THR A 9 23.12 -8.74 -8.14
CA THR A 9 22.96 -10.20 -8.17
C THR A 9 21.56 -10.65 -8.55
N ASN A 10 20.61 -9.72 -8.63
CA ASN A 10 19.24 -10.07 -8.91
C ASN A 10 19.02 -10.24 -10.42
N ARG A 11 19.59 -11.29 -10.96
CA ARG A 11 19.45 -11.64 -12.37
C ARG A 11 18.15 -12.40 -12.57
N LYS A 12 17.06 -11.69 -12.73
CA LYS A 12 15.82 -12.36 -13.04
C LYS A 12 15.70 -12.64 -14.52
N VAL A 13 15.47 -13.88 -14.80
CA VAL A 13 15.07 -14.28 -16.14
C VAL A 13 13.72 -13.63 -16.42
N GLY A 14 13.48 -13.25 -17.64
CA GLY A 14 12.35 -12.39 -17.98
C GLY A 14 10.95 -13.01 -17.85
N PHE A 15 10.81 -14.15 -17.18
CA PHE A 15 9.49 -14.74 -16.95
C PHE A 15 9.24 -14.93 -15.47
N PHE A 16 8.13 -14.36 -14.99
CA PHE A 16 7.71 -14.49 -13.58
C PHE A 16 6.20 -14.43 -13.51
N ILE A 17 5.65 -15.01 -12.45
CA ILE A 17 4.21 -14.94 -12.19
C ILE A 17 3.94 -13.63 -11.45
N HIS A 18 3.15 -12.76 -12.08
CA HIS A 18 2.78 -11.48 -11.47
C HIS A 18 1.59 -11.66 -10.52
N ASP A 19 0.55 -12.33 -10.98
CA ASP A 19 -0.62 -12.67 -10.17
C ASP A 19 -1.07 -14.08 -10.53
N ALA A 20 -1.45 -14.85 -9.51
CA ALA A 20 -1.99 -16.19 -9.68
C ALA A 20 -3.12 -16.36 -8.67
N VAL A 21 -4.34 -16.05 -9.08
CA VAL A 21 -5.50 -15.97 -8.20
C VAL A 21 -6.64 -16.77 -8.79
N VAL A 22 -7.31 -17.52 -7.92
CA VAL A 22 -8.61 -18.14 -8.24
C VAL A 22 -9.66 -17.45 -7.36
N GLU A 23 -10.76 -17.06 -7.97
CA GLU A 23 -11.84 -16.39 -7.25
C GLU A 23 -13.18 -17.05 -7.63
N TYR A 24 -13.97 -17.33 -6.62
CA TYR A 24 -15.31 -17.91 -6.77
C TYR A 24 -16.35 -16.90 -6.31
N SER A 25 -17.35 -16.63 -7.17
CA SER A 25 -18.46 -15.77 -6.83
C SER A 25 -19.59 -16.63 -6.24
N ALA A 26 -19.93 -16.39 -4.98
CA ALA A 26 -20.90 -17.22 -4.27
C ALA A 26 -22.33 -16.99 -4.74
N PHE A 27 -22.60 -15.86 -5.40
CA PHE A 27 -23.95 -15.52 -5.85
C PHE A 27 -23.94 -15.13 -7.31
N ALA A 28 -24.76 -15.77 -8.11
CA ALA A 28 -24.90 -15.43 -9.52
C ALA A 28 -25.48 -14.02 -9.65
N ASN A 29 -24.83 -13.20 -10.49
CA ASN A 29 -25.28 -11.84 -10.80
C ASN A 29 -25.30 -10.87 -9.62
N LYS A 30 -24.61 -11.20 -8.51
CA LYS A 30 -24.49 -10.31 -7.36
C LYS A 30 -23.06 -10.32 -6.83
N ASP A 31 -22.51 -9.16 -6.58
CA ASP A 31 -21.17 -9.02 -6.02
C ASP A 31 -21.17 -9.05 -4.48
N TRP A 32 -22.14 -9.78 -3.89
CA TRP A 32 -22.29 -9.78 -2.44
C TRP A 32 -21.15 -10.51 -1.73
N LEU A 33 -20.62 -11.56 -2.34
CA LEU A 33 -19.52 -12.32 -1.75
C LEU A 33 -18.72 -13.02 -2.85
N LYS A 34 -17.44 -12.73 -2.88
CA LYS A 34 -16.44 -13.46 -3.67
C LYS A 34 -15.37 -13.96 -2.71
N ILE A 35 -15.00 -15.22 -2.85
CA ILE A 35 -13.94 -15.82 -2.04
C ILE A 35 -12.80 -16.17 -2.99
N GLY A 36 -11.61 -15.76 -2.64
CA GLY A 36 -10.47 -16.00 -3.51
C GLY A 36 -9.21 -16.34 -2.74
N GLY A 37 -8.24 -16.83 -3.49
CA GLY A 37 -6.94 -17.11 -2.92
C GLY A 37 -5.88 -17.27 -3.98
N GLY A 38 -4.65 -17.05 -3.57
CA GLY A 38 -3.50 -17.17 -4.43
C GLY A 38 -2.48 -16.09 -4.17
N LEU A 39 -1.61 -15.89 -5.15
CA LEU A 39 -0.59 -14.84 -5.10
C LEU A 39 -1.20 -13.54 -5.61
N THR A 40 -1.36 -12.55 -4.72
CA THR A 40 -2.02 -11.29 -5.08
C THR A 40 -1.69 -10.19 -4.09
N ILE A 41 -2.09 -8.97 -4.41
CA ILE A 41 -2.06 -7.84 -3.48
C ILE A 41 -3.42 -7.77 -2.79
N LEU A 42 -3.43 -7.79 -1.47
CA LEU A 42 -4.63 -7.49 -0.70
C LEU A 42 -4.49 -6.09 -0.11
N ASN A 43 -5.52 -5.28 -0.26
CA ASN A 43 -5.53 -3.90 0.21
C ASN A 43 -5.95 -3.85 1.68
N GLY A 44 -5.02 -3.48 2.54
CA GLY A 44 -5.28 -3.41 3.98
C GLY A 44 -5.42 -2.00 4.52
N LEU A 45 -4.78 -1.00 3.92
CA LEU A 45 -4.78 0.35 4.49
C LEU A 45 -5.38 1.41 3.57
N SER A 46 -5.34 1.21 2.26
CA SER A 46 -5.68 2.29 1.34
C SER A 46 -6.02 1.71 -0.02
N ARG A 47 -6.86 2.42 -0.77
CA ARG A 47 -7.06 2.08 -2.17
C ARG A 47 -5.75 2.09 -2.97
N PHE A 48 -4.76 2.85 -2.51
CA PHE A 48 -3.46 2.90 -3.16
C PHE A 48 -2.56 1.73 -2.79
N SER A 49 -2.89 0.98 -1.75
CA SER A 49 -2.12 -0.22 -1.38
C SER A 49 -2.33 -1.37 -2.35
N GLN A 50 -3.41 -1.33 -3.10
CA GLN A 50 -3.77 -2.37 -4.07
C GLN A 50 -4.23 -1.72 -5.37
N PRO A 51 -3.33 -0.97 -6.02
CA PRO A 51 -3.76 -0.13 -7.13
C PRO A 51 -4.01 -0.92 -8.41
N SER A 52 -5.02 -0.48 -9.14
CA SER A 52 -5.10 -0.77 -10.56
C SER A 52 -4.11 0.18 -11.25
N VAL A 53 -3.03 -0.35 -11.77
CA VAL A 53 -1.91 0.47 -12.25
C VAL A 53 -2.30 1.46 -13.35
N THR A 54 -3.37 1.16 -14.09
CA THR A 54 -3.83 2.05 -15.15
C THR A 54 -4.65 3.23 -14.63
N THR A 55 -4.97 3.26 -13.35
CA THR A 55 -5.88 4.26 -12.80
C THR A 55 -5.34 4.97 -11.56
N ILE A 56 -4.06 4.84 -11.24
CA ILE A 56 -3.49 5.58 -10.12
C ILE A 56 -3.46 7.07 -10.43
N MET A 57 -3.65 7.89 -9.39
CA MET A 57 -3.72 9.34 -9.56
C MET A 57 -2.36 9.99 -9.76
N SER A 58 -1.31 9.37 -9.29
CA SER A 58 0.05 9.92 -9.36
C SER A 58 0.97 8.93 -10.05
N MET A 59 2.20 9.35 -10.28
CA MET A 59 3.18 8.50 -10.95
C MET A 59 3.59 7.30 -10.12
N ASP A 60 3.39 7.36 -8.80
CA ASP A 60 3.79 6.28 -7.92
C ASP A 60 2.83 6.17 -6.73
N VAL A 61 2.86 5.02 -6.09
CA VAL A 61 2.07 4.76 -4.88
C VAL A 61 2.76 5.43 -3.70
N PRO A 62 2.01 6.15 -2.85
CA PRO A 62 2.64 6.72 -1.65
C PRO A 62 3.31 5.63 -0.79
N VAL A 63 4.50 5.94 -0.32
CA VAL A 63 5.34 4.97 0.38
C VAL A 63 4.64 4.36 1.60
N PHE A 64 3.92 5.16 2.37
CA PHE A 64 3.24 4.64 3.56
C PHE A 64 2.06 3.71 3.21
N ALA A 65 1.52 3.81 2.00
CA ALA A 65 0.47 2.88 1.56
C ALA A 65 1.04 1.49 1.26
N GLN A 66 2.36 1.38 1.10
CA GLN A 66 3.06 0.10 0.93
C GLN A 66 3.63 -0.37 2.28
N ALA A 67 2.82 -0.32 3.30
CA ALA A 67 3.24 -0.45 4.69
C ALA A 67 3.97 -1.75 5.02
N THR A 68 3.69 -2.82 4.29
CA THR A 68 4.29 -4.13 4.54
C THR A 68 5.06 -4.65 3.33
N VAL A 69 5.61 -3.75 2.51
CA VAL A 69 6.29 -4.16 1.27
C VAL A 69 7.50 -5.06 1.55
N ASP A 70 8.14 -4.94 2.71
CA ASP A 70 9.26 -5.80 3.07
C ASP A 70 8.86 -7.26 3.32
N GLN A 71 7.56 -7.52 3.41
CA GLN A 71 7.01 -8.87 3.61
C GLN A 71 6.32 -9.38 2.34
N THR A 72 6.60 -8.77 1.21
CA THR A 72 6.00 -9.15 -0.07
C THR A 72 7.06 -9.74 -0.99
N ASP A 73 6.62 -10.32 -2.09
CA ASP A 73 7.54 -10.60 -3.18
C ASP A 73 7.94 -9.27 -3.86
N GLU A 74 8.75 -9.35 -4.90
CA GLU A 74 9.28 -8.16 -5.56
C GLU A 74 8.21 -7.28 -6.20
N PHE A 75 7.00 -7.79 -6.36
CA PHE A 75 5.90 -7.07 -7.01
C PHE A 75 4.76 -6.78 -6.04
N SER A 76 5.07 -6.75 -4.74
CA SER A 76 4.12 -6.43 -3.66
C SER A 76 3.02 -7.49 -3.46
N ARG A 77 3.28 -8.71 -3.86
CA ARG A 77 2.33 -9.81 -3.71
C ARG A 77 2.64 -10.67 -2.50
N LYS A 78 1.60 -11.27 -1.97
CA LYS A 78 1.65 -12.23 -0.86
C LYS A 78 0.72 -13.40 -1.18
N LEU A 79 0.97 -14.53 -0.56
CA LEU A 79 -0.02 -15.61 -0.57
C LEU A 79 -1.18 -15.20 0.31
N THR A 80 -2.38 -15.17 -0.25
CA THR A 80 -3.55 -14.59 0.42
C THR A 80 -4.77 -15.47 0.19
N VAL A 81 -5.58 -15.63 1.25
CA VAL A 81 -6.97 -16.10 1.13
C VAL A 81 -7.85 -14.94 1.55
N TYR A 82 -8.87 -14.62 0.77
CA TYR A 82 -9.66 -13.42 1.04
C TYR A 82 -11.13 -13.61 0.71
N ALA A 83 -11.93 -12.74 1.31
CA ALA A 83 -13.32 -12.55 0.92
C ALA A 83 -13.52 -11.06 0.63
N ARG A 84 -14.27 -10.78 -0.43
CA ARG A 84 -14.64 -9.42 -0.78
C ARG A 84 -16.08 -9.38 -1.28
N GLY A 85 -16.70 -8.23 -1.16
CA GLY A 85 -18.08 -8.12 -1.63
C GLY A 85 -18.58 -6.70 -1.60
N GLN A 86 -19.72 -6.50 -2.28
CA GLN A 86 -20.38 -5.20 -2.32
C GLN A 86 -21.85 -5.38 -2.04
N VAL A 87 -22.30 -4.93 -0.86
CA VAL A 87 -23.68 -5.08 -0.38
C VAL A 87 -24.26 -3.69 -0.09
N GLY A 88 -25.31 -3.34 -0.82
CA GLY A 88 -25.84 -1.98 -0.70
C GLY A 88 -24.78 -0.95 -1.05
N LYS A 89 -24.50 -0.04 -0.14
CA LYS A 89 -23.46 0.98 -0.30
C LYS A 89 -22.10 0.57 0.28
N TRP A 90 -22.02 -0.60 0.89
CA TRP A 90 -20.80 -1.08 1.51
C TRP A 90 -20.00 -1.94 0.52
N ASP A 91 -18.68 -1.70 0.45
CA ASP A 91 -17.71 -2.55 -0.23
C ASP A 91 -16.72 -3.00 0.85
N TYR A 92 -16.49 -4.30 0.95
CA TYR A 92 -15.60 -4.85 1.97
C TYR A 92 -14.60 -5.81 1.35
N ARG A 93 -13.43 -5.86 1.96
CA ARG A 93 -12.34 -6.77 1.61
C ARG A 93 -11.67 -7.19 2.90
N ILE A 94 -11.60 -8.48 3.17
CA ILE A 94 -10.92 -9.02 4.34
C ILE A 94 -10.09 -10.22 3.90
N GLY A 95 -8.98 -10.43 4.55
CA GLY A 95 -8.16 -11.57 4.20
C GLY A 95 -7.11 -11.93 5.22
N LEU A 96 -6.63 -13.12 5.02
CA LEU A 96 -5.53 -13.71 5.77
C LEU A 96 -4.37 -13.89 4.80
N THR A 97 -3.24 -13.31 5.15
CA THR A 97 -2.08 -13.27 4.27
C THR A 97 -0.91 -13.96 4.94
N ASP A 98 -0.17 -14.72 4.16
CA ASP A 98 1.06 -15.35 4.62
C ASP A 98 2.24 -14.53 4.06
N PRO A 99 2.91 -13.73 4.88
CA PRO A 99 4.04 -12.96 4.40
C PRO A 99 5.18 -13.85 3.95
N PHE A 100 5.90 -13.41 2.94
CA PHE A 100 7.10 -14.12 2.50
C PHE A 100 8.23 -13.88 3.49
N PRO A 101 9.16 -14.82 3.61
CA PRO A 101 10.36 -14.58 4.39
C PRO A 101 11.15 -13.40 3.80
N ILE A 102 11.72 -12.61 4.69
CA ILE A 102 12.59 -11.51 4.27
C ILE A 102 13.86 -12.10 3.66
N THR A 103 14.15 -11.71 2.43
CA THR A 103 15.30 -12.23 1.71
C THR A 103 16.47 -11.25 1.82
N THR A 104 17.65 -11.77 1.94
CA THR A 104 18.88 -11.00 2.03
C THR A 104 19.75 -11.11 0.78
N ASN A 105 19.26 -11.83 -0.24
CA ASN A 105 20.01 -12.08 -1.48
C ASN A 105 21.38 -12.68 -1.23
N GLY A 106 21.47 -13.58 -0.23
CA GLY A 106 22.72 -14.23 0.12
C GLY A 106 23.60 -13.48 1.10
N ALA A 107 23.26 -12.24 1.40
CA ALA A 107 23.97 -11.52 2.45
C ALA A 107 23.58 -12.05 3.83
N ALA A 108 24.43 -11.86 4.81
CA ALA A 108 24.12 -12.23 6.19
C ALA A 108 22.92 -11.42 6.69
N THR A 109 22.04 -12.09 7.41
CA THR A 109 20.90 -11.39 8.04
C THR A 109 21.44 -10.36 9.02
N PRO A 110 21.00 -9.11 8.93
CA PRO A 110 21.48 -8.09 9.88
C PRO A 110 21.19 -8.49 11.32
N ALA A 111 22.10 -8.14 12.21
CA ALA A 111 21.91 -8.39 13.62
C ALA A 111 20.69 -7.62 14.13
N ILE A 112 19.92 -8.25 15.01
CA ILE A 112 18.78 -7.59 15.63
C ILE A 112 19.30 -6.45 16.50
N SER A 113 18.70 -5.29 16.40
CA SER A 113 19.11 -4.11 17.16
C SER A 113 18.02 -3.67 18.13
N THR A 114 18.27 -2.59 18.84
CA THR A 114 17.25 -1.98 19.71
C THR A 114 16.09 -1.38 18.90
N ASN A 115 16.34 -1.07 17.63
CA ASN A 115 15.29 -0.58 16.74
C ASN A 115 14.51 -1.76 16.16
N SER A 116 13.21 -1.61 16.14
CA SER A 116 12.32 -2.64 15.62
C SER A 116 12.55 -2.87 14.14
N SER A 117 12.47 -4.12 13.71
CA SER A 117 12.54 -4.51 12.30
C SER A 117 11.61 -5.71 12.08
N PHE A 118 11.30 -6.02 10.84
CA PHE A 118 10.45 -7.18 10.55
C PHE A 118 11.13 -8.47 11.00
N ALA A 119 10.37 -9.30 11.73
CA ALA A 119 10.89 -10.56 12.23
C ALA A 119 11.07 -11.56 11.09
N ALA A 120 12.29 -12.09 10.94
CA ALA A 120 12.58 -13.06 9.90
C ALA A 120 12.00 -14.43 10.20
N LYS A 121 11.66 -14.70 11.46
CA LYS A 121 11.09 -15.98 11.89
C LYS A 121 10.16 -15.75 13.07
N GLY A 122 9.28 -16.70 13.32
CA GLY A 122 8.38 -16.69 14.49
C GLY A 122 7.14 -15.82 14.33
N HIS A 123 6.98 -15.14 13.22
CA HIS A 123 5.79 -14.30 12.99
C HIS A 123 4.57 -15.16 12.68
N HIS A 124 3.40 -14.57 12.97
CA HIS A 124 2.11 -15.20 12.68
C HIS A 124 1.58 -14.74 11.32
N LYS A 125 0.46 -15.30 10.89
CA LYS A 125 -0.24 -14.84 9.71
C LYS A 125 -0.74 -13.40 9.91
N GLN A 126 -0.88 -12.69 8.81
CA GLN A 126 -1.26 -11.28 8.81
C GLN A 126 -2.75 -11.17 8.44
N TYR A 127 -3.51 -10.48 9.28
CA TYR A 127 -4.92 -10.19 9.05
C TYR A 127 -5.04 -8.80 8.47
N GLN A 128 -5.89 -8.64 7.45
CA GLN A 128 -6.11 -7.33 6.83
C GLN A 128 -7.57 -7.16 6.48
N GLY A 129 -8.00 -5.91 6.48
CA GLY A 129 -9.34 -5.57 6.03
C GLY A 129 -9.41 -4.16 5.51
N PHE A 130 -10.31 -3.94 4.58
CA PHE A 130 -10.58 -2.63 4.01
C PHE A 130 -12.07 -2.51 3.76
N LEU A 131 -12.65 -1.43 4.26
CA LEU A 131 -14.08 -1.18 4.17
C LEU A 131 -14.30 0.17 3.51
N VAL A 132 -15.22 0.22 2.56
CA VAL A 132 -15.59 1.45 1.85
C VAL A 132 -17.09 1.65 1.95
N TYR A 133 -17.51 2.86 2.29
CA TYR A 133 -18.90 3.28 2.22
C TYR A 133 -19.08 4.25 1.05
N ASN A 134 -19.84 3.84 0.04
CA ASN A 134 -20.07 4.60 -1.17
C ASN A 134 -21.24 5.55 -0.95
N LEU A 135 -20.98 6.86 -0.88
CA LEU A 135 -22.02 7.86 -0.67
C LEU A 135 -22.82 8.12 -1.96
N PHE A 136 -22.14 8.15 -3.10
CA PHE A 136 -22.77 8.35 -4.41
C PHE A 136 -22.70 7.07 -5.25
N ASP A 137 -22.03 7.11 -6.40
CA ASP A 137 -21.89 5.92 -7.25
C ASP A 137 -20.99 4.89 -6.57
N LYS A 138 -21.25 3.62 -6.83
CA LYS A 138 -20.41 2.55 -6.30
C LYS A 138 -19.07 2.45 -7.02
N ASP A 139 -18.05 2.16 -6.27
CA ASP A 139 -16.74 1.76 -6.82
C ASP A 139 -16.88 0.52 -7.71
N THR A 140 -15.96 0.41 -8.65
CA THR A 140 -15.88 -0.79 -9.50
C THR A 140 -15.43 -1.99 -8.64
N HIS A 141 -16.10 -3.12 -8.82
CA HIS A 141 -15.84 -4.31 -8.02
C HIS A 141 -15.55 -5.54 -8.90
N GLN A 142 -15.12 -5.34 -10.14
CA GLN A 142 -14.88 -6.45 -11.06
C GLN A 142 -13.63 -7.24 -10.70
N THR A 143 -12.58 -6.54 -10.31
CA THR A 143 -11.31 -7.16 -9.92
C THR A 143 -11.03 -6.89 -8.46
N PRO A 144 -10.08 -7.62 -7.84
CA PRO A 144 -9.70 -7.31 -6.46
C PRO A 144 -8.99 -5.97 -6.31
N TYR A 145 -8.53 -5.35 -7.40
CA TYR A 145 -7.77 -4.11 -7.34
C TYR A 145 -8.67 -2.88 -7.24
N MET A 146 -8.14 -1.82 -6.64
CA MET A 146 -8.88 -0.57 -6.41
C MET A 146 -8.54 0.45 -7.49
N THR A 147 -9.58 1.16 -7.93
CA THR A 147 -9.43 2.23 -8.91
C THR A 147 -8.98 3.51 -8.21
N GLY A 148 -7.88 4.09 -8.67
CA GLY A 148 -7.36 5.35 -8.10
C GLY A 148 -8.01 6.60 -8.65
N THR A 149 -8.53 6.56 -9.88
CA THR A 149 -9.31 7.66 -10.45
C THR A 149 -10.20 7.14 -11.56
N TYR A 150 -11.38 7.70 -11.67
CA TYR A 150 -12.33 7.45 -12.74
C TYR A 150 -12.29 8.54 -13.82
N LEU A 151 -11.47 9.56 -13.61
CA LEU A 151 -11.38 10.72 -14.51
C LEU A 151 -12.75 11.34 -14.79
N GLY A 152 -13.62 11.37 -13.77
CA GLY A 152 -14.95 11.94 -13.88
C GLY A 152 -15.99 11.10 -14.60
N LYS A 153 -15.70 9.86 -14.93
CA LYS A 153 -16.68 8.96 -15.54
C LYS A 153 -17.75 8.53 -14.54
N LYS A 154 -17.43 8.56 -13.24
CA LYS A 154 -18.37 8.28 -12.16
C LYS A 154 -18.36 9.44 -11.17
N LYS A 155 -19.43 9.53 -10.37
CA LYS A 155 -19.50 10.49 -9.28
C LYS A 155 -19.27 9.73 -7.97
N ILE A 156 -18.03 9.71 -7.53
CA ILE A 156 -17.60 8.91 -6.37
C ILE A 156 -17.32 9.84 -5.18
N LEU A 157 -17.87 9.46 -4.03
CA LEU A 157 -17.49 10.01 -2.73
C LEU A 157 -17.55 8.87 -1.75
N ASN A 158 -16.42 8.51 -1.18
CA ASN A 158 -16.29 7.33 -0.33
C ASN A 158 -15.67 7.69 1.00
N LEU A 159 -16.20 7.07 2.05
CA LEU A 159 -15.51 6.97 3.33
C LEU A 159 -14.83 5.61 3.36
N GLU A 160 -13.57 5.59 3.75
CA GLU A 160 -12.75 4.38 3.69
C GLU A 160 -12.07 4.14 5.02
N GLY A 161 -11.91 2.89 5.39
CA GLY A 161 -11.15 2.52 6.57
C GLY A 161 -10.48 1.19 6.37
N GLY A 162 -9.28 1.04 6.90
CA GLY A 162 -8.52 -0.17 6.73
C GLY A 162 -7.68 -0.53 7.94
N PHE A 163 -7.26 -1.79 7.97
CA PHE A 163 -6.35 -2.25 9.01
C PHE A 163 -5.47 -3.38 8.51
N ILE A 164 -4.29 -3.48 9.14
CA ILE A 164 -3.40 -4.63 9.03
C ILE A 164 -2.94 -4.96 10.44
N SER A 165 -3.05 -6.23 10.84
CA SER A 165 -2.60 -6.69 12.15
C SER A 165 -1.86 -8.01 12.03
N GLN A 166 -0.72 -8.11 12.70
CA GLN A 166 0.10 -9.33 12.66
C GLN A 166 0.83 -9.48 14.00
N LYS A 167 0.60 -10.60 14.67
CA LYS A 167 1.30 -10.92 15.93
C LYS A 167 2.73 -11.32 15.61
N LYS A 168 3.66 -10.89 16.48
CA LYS A 168 5.09 -11.18 16.37
C LYS A 168 5.67 -10.80 15.00
N ALA A 169 5.12 -9.75 14.39
CA ALA A 169 5.58 -9.30 13.08
C ALA A 169 6.94 -8.64 13.12
N MET A 170 7.25 -8.06 14.26
CA MET A 170 8.44 -7.25 14.46
C MET A 170 9.27 -7.81 15.59
N TRP A 171 10.57 -7.53 15.59
CA TRP A 171 11.44 -7.87 16.71
C TRP A 171 12.49 -6.78 16.94
N ASN A 172 12.98 -6.72 18.16
CA ASN A 172 14.11 -5.88 18.57
C ASN A 172 14.82 -6.52 19.75
N THR A 173 16.00 -6.02 20.09
CA THR A 173 16.71 -6.49 21.28
C THR A 173 16.35 -5.64 22.47
N ALA A 174 16.39 -6.28 23.65
CA ALA A 174 16.27 -5.62 24.93
C ALA A 174 17.44 -6.06 25.82
N ASN A 175 17.53 -5.48 27.02
CA ASN A 175 18.54 -5.84 28.02
C ASN A 175 19.95 -5.83 27.45
N GLN A 176 20.32 -4.72 26.79
CA GLN A 176 21.65 -4.54 26.21
C GLN A 176 21.99 -5.62 25.14
N GLY A 177 20.98 -6.06 24.40
CA GLY A 177 21.18 -7.01 23.30
C GLY A 177 21.08 -8.48 23.71
N LYS A 178 20.79 -8.78 24.99
CA LYS A 178 20.74 -10.16 25.44
C LYS A 178 19.44 -10.88 25.06
N ASP A 179 18.34 -10.13 25.01
CA ASP A 179 17.02 -10.73 24.80
C ASP A 179 16.43 -10.26 23.48
N THR A 180 15.73 -11.16 22.78
CA THR A 180 14.92 -10.82 21.62
C THR A 180 13.47 -10.66 22.04
N VAL A 181 12.91 -9.50 21.75
CA VAL A 181 11.52 -9.19 22.06
C VAL A 181 10.73 -9.12 20.76
N TYR A 182 9.58 -9.79 20.74
CA TYR A 182 8.67 -9.75 19.59
C TYR A 182 7.54 -8.76 19.85
N ASN A 183 7.27 -7.93 18.86
CA ASN A 183 6.19 -6.94 18.90
C ASN A 183 5.15 -7.28 17.84
N ALA A 184 3.91 -6.94 18.13
CA ALA A 184 2.85 -6.98 17.13
C ALA A 184 2.97 -5.77 16.20
N MET A 185 2.54 -5.93 14.97
CA MET A 185 2.35 -4.82 14.04
C MET A 185 0.86 -4.53 13.95
N ASN A 186 0.47 -3.28 14.20
CA ASN A 186 -0.93 -2.87 14.11
C ASN A 186 -1.02 -1.54 13.37
N LEU A 187 -1.61 -1.60 12.20
CA LEU A 187 -1.74 -0.45 11.32
C LEU A 187 -3.21 -0.24 11.02
N TRP A 188 -3.66 1.02 10.99
CA TRP A 188 -5.03 1.32 10.59
C TRP A 188 -5.12 2.69 9.93
N SER A 189 -6.23 2.89 9.23
CA SER A 189 -6.44 4.12 8.46
C SER A 189 -7.90 4.50 8.40
N LEU A 190 -8.12 5.79 8.20
CA LEU A 190 -9.41 6.35 7.83
C LEU A 190 -9.18 7.35 6.70
N ALA A 191 -10.06 7.34 5.69
CA ALA A 191 -9.85 8.22 4.54
C ALA A 191 -11.16 8.65 3.90
N LEU A 192 -11.06 9.74 3.16
CA LEU A 192 -12.10 10.25 2.29
C LEU A 192 -11.54 10.28 0.86
N PHE A 193 -12.27 9.69 -0.06
CA PHE A 193 -11.92 9.69 -1.48
C PHE A 193 -13.06 10.29 -2.29
N ALA A 194 -12.73 11.23 -3.18
CA ALA A 194 -13.68 11.85 -4.09
C ALA A 194 -13.15 11.80 -5.51
N ASP A 195 -14.02 11.46 -6.47
CA ASP A 195 -13.70 11.56 -7.90
C ASP A 195 -15.00 11.98 -8.59
N MET A 196 -15.03 13.21 -9.09
CA MET A 196 -16.28 13.81 -9.53
C MET A 196 -16.11 14.53 -10.87
N PRO A 197 -17.09 14.37 -11.78
CA PRO A 197 -17.12 15.22 -12.96
C PRO A 197 -17.45 16.65 -12.56
N ILE A 198 -16.67 17.62 -13.06
CA ILE A 198 -16.97 19.03 -12.92
C ILE A 198 -17.79 19.49 -14.13
N ASN A 199 -17.32 19.19 -15.30
CA ASN A 199 -18.03 19.51 -16.53
C ASN A 199 -17.92 18.35 -17.51
N LYS A 200 -19.04 17.65 -17.71
CA LYS A 200 -19.06 16.46 -18.57
C LYS A 200 -18.82 16.80 -20.04
N THR A 201 -19.29 17.96 -20.47
CA THR A 201 -19.10 18.39 -21.85
C THR A 201 -17.64 18.69 -22.16
N LYS A 202 -16.97 19.36 -21.23
CA LYS A 202 -15.55 19.67 -21.37
C LYS A 202 -14.65 18.52 -20.91
N GLY A 203 -15.21 17.48 -20.31
CA GLY A 203 -14.46 16.34 -19.80
C GLY A 203 -13.59 16.67 -18.59
N THR A 204 -13.93 17.72 -17.84
CA THR A 204 -13.11 18.08 -16.68
C THR A 204 -13.60 17.36 -15.43
N ALA A 205 -12.67 16.96 -14.57
CA ALA A 205 -12.97 16.22 -13.35
C ALA A 205 -12.03 16.61 -12.24
N PHE A 206 -12.51 16.40 -11.03
CA PHE A 206 -11.74 16.57 -9.79
C PHE A 206 -11.58 15.21 -9.14
N SER A 207 -10.37 14.90 -8.69
CA SER A 207 -10.09 13.73 -7.87
C SER A 207 -9.36 14.17 -6.61
N GLY A 208 -9.80 13.68 -5.46
CA GLY A 208 -9.22 14.05 -4.19
C GLY A 208 -9.14 12.87 -3.23
N TYR A 209 -8.12 12.87 -2.40
CA TYR A 209 -7.96 11.88 -1.35
C TYR A 209 -7.40 12.59 -0.11
N LEU A 210 -8.00 12.29 1.03
CA LEU A 210 -7.50 12.74 2.33
C LEU A 210 -7.55 11.54 3.27
N GLY A 211 -6.39 11.15 3.79
CA GLY A 211 -6.28 9.99 4.68
C GLY A 211 -5.46 10.26 5.91
N TYR A 212 -5.89 9.64 7.00
CA TYR A 212 -5.14 9.56 8.25
C TYR A 212 -4.72 8.10 8.44
N PHE A 213 -3.45 7.89 8.74
CA PHE A 213 -2.85 6.58 8.92
C PHE A 213 -2.13 6.55 10.25
N HIS A 214 -2.38 5.51 11.00
CA HIS A 214 -1.65 5.23 12.23
C HIS A 214 -0.90 3.92 12.07
N THR A 215 0.40 3.97 12.37
CA THR A 215 1.28 2.83 12.16
C THR A 215 2.03 2.51 13.45
N ASP A 216 1.97 1.25 13.86
CA ASP A 216 2.75 0.75 14.98
C ASP A 216 3.54 -0.47 14.50
N TYR A 217 4.85 -0.28 14.39
CA TYR A 217 5.80 -1.32 14.01
C TYR A 217 6.72 -1.67 15.20
N GLY A 218 6.34 -1.27 16.40
CA GLY A 218 7.22 -1.44 17.56
C GLY A 218 8.19 -0.28 17.73
N PRO A 219 9.08 -0.36 18.73
CA PRO A 219 9.91 0.77 19.13
C PRO A 219 10.93 1.16 18.08
N ASN A 220 11.05 2.46 17.85
CA ASN A 220 12.09 3.07 17.02
C ASN A 220 12.14 2.54 15.57
N TYR A 221 11.05 1.97 15.05
CA TYR A 221 11.03 1.54 13.67
C TYR A 221 11.07 2.76 12.76
N LEU A 222 11.95 2.69 11.77
CA LEU A 222 12.07 3.76 10.77
C LEU A 222 12.29 3.12 9.40
N ARG A 223 11.45 3.52 8.45
CA ARG A 223 11.53 3.03 7.08
C ARG A 223 12.30 4.02 6.22
N PHE A 224 13.28 3.51 5.54
CA PHE A 224 14.03 4.26 4.54
C PHE A 224 13.46 3.96 3.15
N ASN A 225 13.46 4.96 2.31
CA ASN A 225 13.04 4.80 0.93
C ASN A 225 13.87 5.73 0.05
N GLY A 226 14.14 5.33 -1.17
CA GLY A 226 14.91 6.14 -2.11
C GLY A 226 14.23 6.20 -3.47
N ILE A 227 14.65 7.18 -4.24
CA ILE A 227 14.21 7.29 -5.63
C ILE A 227 14.77 6.09 -6.40
N MET A 228 13.88 5.34 -7.03
CA MET A 228 14.23 4.16 -7.82
C MET A 228 14.84 3.02 -7.00
N ASN A 229 14.87 3.14 -5.68
CA ASN A 229 15.34 2.06 -4.81
C ASN A 229 14.16 1.42 -4.08
N PRO A 230 14.23 0.13 -3.83
CA PRO A 230 13.22 -0.49 -2.99
C PRO A 230 13.28 0.10 -1.59
N ALA A 231 12.14 0.18 -0.98
CA ALA A 231 12.07 0.63 0.39
C ALA A 231 12.81 -0.36 1.28
N SER A 232 13.57 0.17 2.22
CA SER A 232 14.13 -0.61 3.30
C SER A 232 13.32 -0.33 4.56
N GLY A 233 12.64 -1.34 5.04
CA GLY A 233 11.78 -1.20 6.21
C GLY A 233 12.48 -1.42 7.53
N THR A 234 13.81 -1.33 7.57
CA THR A 234 14.55 -1.60 8.79
C THR A 234 15.72 -0.64 8.94
N THR A 235 15.99 -0.30 10.17
CA THR A 235 17.20 0.43 10.54
C THR A 235 18.31 -0.52 11.03
N GLN A 236 18.10 -1.82 10.96
CA GLN A 236 19.16 -2.78 11.25
C GLN A 236 20.34 -2.55 10.31
N GLY A 237 21.52 -2.57 10.84
CA GLY A 237 22.71 -2.26 10.06
C GLY A 237 22.93 -0.79 9.76
N LEU A 238 21.98 0.05 10.16
CA LEU A 238 22.09 1.50 10.02
C LEU A 238 22.30 2.19 11.36
N SER A 239 22.65 1.43 12.40
CA SER A 239 22.86 1.99 13.73
C SER A 239 23.97 3.04 13.69
N GLY A 240 23.73 4.16 14.30
CA GLY A 240 24.66 5.28 14.29
C GLY A 240 24.58 6.12 13.02
N VAL A 241 23.77 5.74 12.03
CA VAL A 241 23.64 6.52 10.82
C VAL A 241 22.33 7.31 10.89
N SER A 242 22.43 8.59 10.77
CA SER A 242 21.28 9.47 10.60
C SER A 242 21.33 10.06 9.20
N GLY A 243 20.19 10.14 8.54
CA GLY A 243 20.12 10.79 7.26
C GLY A 243 20.14 9.82 6.08
N VAL A 244 20.74 10.25 5.00
CA VAL A 244 20.66 9.58 3.72
C VAL A 244 21.65 8.43 3.61
N GLN A 245 21.17 7.30 3.10
CA GLN A 245 22.00 6.13 2.77
C GLN A 245 21.99 5.96 1.25
N GLY A 246 23.05 6.42 0.60
CA GLY A 246 23.05 6.51 -0.84
C GLY A 246 21.97 7.50 -1.27
N ASN A 247 20.99 7.03 -2.04
CA ASN A 247 19.84 7.87 -2.38
C ASN A 247 18.59 7.54 -1.54
N ALA A 248 18.75 6.77 -0.48
CA ALA A 248 17.65 6.43 0.43
C ALA A 248 17.67 7.34 1.65
N PHE A 249 16.51 7.76 2.09
CA PHE A 249 16.35 8.67 3.21
C PHE A 249 15.19 8.20 4.10
N PRO A 250 15.16 8.60 5.37
CA PRO A 250 14.08 8.18 6.26
C PRO A 250 12.76 8.81 5.84
N MET A 251 11.73 7.99 5.76
CA MET A 251 10.43 8.42 5.25
C MET A 251 9.32 8.38 6.31
N PHE A 252 9.16 7.25 7.02
CA PHE A 252 8.13 7.16 8.04
C PHE A 252 8.45 5.98 8.96
N GLY A 253 7.78 5.95 10.09
CA GLY A 253 7.97 4.88 11.08
C GLY A 253 6.73 4.68 11.92
N THR A 254 6.91 4.21 13.15
CA THR A 254 5.82 4.14 14.13
C THR A 254 5.33 5.57 14.40
N GLY A 255 4.02 5.79 14.25
CA GLY A 255 3.45 7.13 14.42
C GLY A 255 2.20 7.34 13.58
N SER A 256 1.98 8.59 13.19
CA SER A 256 0.80 8.95 12.42
C SER A 256 1.16 9.80 11.21
N VAL A 257 0.45 9.57 10.13
CA VAL A 257 0.63 10.29 8.87
C VAL A 257 -0.72 10.85 8.43
N VAL A 258 -0.76 12.11 8.06
CA VAL A 258 -1.87 12.70 7.32
C VAL A 258 -1.39 12.90 5.88
N TYR A 259 -2.16 12.39 4.95
CA TYR A 259 -1.81 12.45 3.54
C TYR A 259 -2.99 13.02 2.76
N SER A 260 -2.69 13.96 1.87
CA SER A 260 -3.70 14.45 0.92
C SER A 260 -3.16 14.49 -0.49
N GLN A 261 -4.03 14.24 -1.43
CA GLN A 261 -3.70 14.26 -2.85
C GLN A 261 -4.88 14.86 -3.60
N LEU A 262 -4.61 15.83 -4.47
CA LEU A 262 -5.64 16.50 -5.26
C LEU A 262 -5.25 16.44 -6.73
N GLY A 263 -6.21 16.12 -7.58
CA GLY A 263 -6.03 16.00 -9.02
C GLY A 263 -7.13 16.73 -9.76
N TYR A 264 -6.73 17.37 -10.85
CA TYR A 264 -7.70 18.01 -11.75
C TYR A 264 -7.43 17.56 -13.17
N UNK A 265 -8.34 16.81 -13.74
CA UNK A 265 -8.25 16.39 -14.80
C UNK A 265 -8.64 17.32 -15.61
N ILE A 266 -8.00 17.73 -16.57
CA ILE A 266 -8.39 18.59 -17.67
C ILE A 266 -8.80 17.68 -18.83
N GLY A 267 -10.01 17.88 -19.32
CA GLY A 267 -10.53 17.07 -20.42
C GLY A 267 -9.74 17.26 -21.70
N SER A 268 -9.85 16.29 -22.57
CA SER A 268 -9.17 16.31 -23.87
C SER A 268 -9.55 17.58 -24.66
N LEU A 269 -8.54 18.34 -25.03
CA LEU A 269 -8.70 19.42 -25.98
C LEU A 269 -8.92 18.78 -27.36
N LYS A 270 -10.14 18.70 -27.79
CA LYS A 270 -10.52 18.10 -29.08
C LYS A 270 -9.90 18.79 -30.29
N ALA A 271 -9.01 19.79 -30.10
CA ALA A 271 -8.75 20.70 -31.19
C ALA A 271 -7.33 20.84 -31.70
N ILE A 272 -6.32 20.30 -31.03
CA ILE A 272 -4.97 20.74 -31.43
C ILE A 272 -4.00 19.63 -31.87
N THR A 273 -4.16 18.41 -31.39
CA THR A 273 -3.42 17.25 -31.95
C THR A 273 -3.92 15.94 -31.37
N PRO A 274 -3.89 14.86 -32.12
CA PRO A 274 -4.36 13.55 -31.62
C PRO A 274 -3.46 12.90 -30.56
N LYS A 275 -2.47 13.61 -30.04
CA LYS A 275 -1.45 12.99 -29.18
C LYS A 275 -1.25 13.62 -27.80
N LEU A 276 -2.07 14.60 -27.40
CA LEU A 276 -1.88 15.14 -26.05
C LEU A 276 -2.85 14.48 -25.07
N HIS A 277 -2.29 13.64 -24.23
CA HIS A 277 -3.00 13.03 -23.10
C HIS A 277 -3.33 14.08 -22.03
N SER A 278 -4.37 13.81 -21.28
CA SER A 278 -4.81 14.68 -20.19
C SER A 278 -3.66 15.02 -19.22
N ILE A 279 -3.52 16.28 -18.92
CA ILE A 279 -2.54 16.72 -17.92
C ILE A 279 -3.19 16.59 -16.54
N ILE A 280 -2.66 15.73 -15.73
CA ILE A 280 -3.05 15.60 -14.34
C ILE A 280 -2.04 16.40 -13.52
N LYS A 281 -2.52 17.45 -12.87
CA LYS A 281 -1.70 18.16 -11.88
C LYS A 281 -2.03 17.58 -10.51
N THR A 282 -1.06 17.01 -9.87
CA THR A 282 -1.19 16.41 -8.55
C THR A 282 -0.37 17.19 -7.55
N VAL A 283 -0.99 17.55 -6.45
CA VAL A 283 -0.32 18.14 -5.30
C VAL A 283 -0.41 17.16 -4.15
N GLN A 284 0.72 16.83 -3.58
CA GLN A 284 0.80 15.93 -2.43
C GLN A 284 1.26 16.72 -1.21
N CYS A 285 0.61 16.49 -0.09
CA CYS A 285 1.02 17.04 1.19
C CYS A 285 1.08 15.92 2.22
N ILE A 286 2.23 15.75 2.83
CA ILE A 286 2.45 14.73 3.85
C ILE A 286 2.84 15.44 5.14
N LYS A 287 2.08 15.19 6.21
CA LYS A 287 2.42 15.67 7.54
C LYS A 287 2.57 14.47 8.46
N MET A 288 3.74 14.31 9.02
CA MET A 288 4.05 13.22 9.94
C MET A 288 4.28 13.77 11.34
N ARG A 289 3.74 13.07 12.32
CA ARG A 289 4.04 13.31 13.72
C ARG A 289 4.46 11.99 14.36
N PRO A 290 5.70 11.87 14.78
CA PRO A 290 6.10 10.71 15.57
C PRO A 290 5.39 10.74 16.93
N THR A 291 4.98 9.60 17.39
CA THR A 291 4.52 9.48 18.77
C THR A 291 5.77 9.46 19.65
N ALA A 292 5.80 10.33 20.64
CA ALA A 292 6.87 10.31 21.63
C ALA A 292 6.82 8.97 22.37
N ALA A 293 7.99 8.37 22.56
CA ALA A 293 8.13 7.13 23.29
C ALA A 293 7.93 7.38 24.80
#